data_5ce3dfd56ae8d4c2aee3eb37c985fb5c
#
_entry.id   5ce3dfd56ae8d4c2aee3eb37c985fb5c
#
_cell.length_a   1.000
_cell.length_b   1.000
_cell.length_c   1.000
_cell.angle_alpha   90.00
_cell.angle_beta   90.00
_cell.angle_gamma   90.00
#
_symmetry.space_group_name_H-M   'P 1'
#
loop_
_entity.id
_entity.type
_entity.pdbx_description
1 polymer ?
#
loop_
_entity_poly.entity_id
_entity_poly.type
_entity_poly.pdbx_seq_one_letter_code
_entity_poly.pdbx_strand_id
1 'polypeptide(L)'
;MKITFRKPPTLLFPALFLSFALVAGAARNHIFSEDSQFRSFTREVFQKEVSGSMLTLHYSLADPEKKNIARPAPTLGTVSYDNTASIHQCQEYLKKLLSFSYSDLSRENRLTSDMLLLYFHTSEASLQNGFPEEILSPSLGIQAQLPVLLAEYAFYKDQDISDYLNILVSIEPYFESILQYEQERAHQGYFMSDTTLDRILEQCREFVKDPENNYMLDVFSQKLKEYGKFTDSEQNELMNRHKEILLNKVIPAYEKLIIGLNALRGSGKNPMGLTYYKKGQKHYEYLLQAETGCYDSVKKIQQRLYEQLADDTTRIQ
;
A
#
# COMPACT_ATOMS: atom_id res chain seq x y z
N MET A 1 84.19 21.00 -5.11
CA MET A 1 82.96 20.62 -5.84
C MET A 1 81.75 21.04 -5.06
N LYS A 2 81.17 22.23 -5.37
CA LYS A 2 79.98 22.78 -4.64
C LYS A 2 78.73 22.28 -5.32
N ILE A 3 77.90 21.47 -4.62
CA ILE A 3 76.60 21.01 -5.06
C ILE A 3 75.59 22.11 -4.70
N THR A 4 75.03 22.76 -5.76
CA THR A 4 74.01 23.75 -5.61
C THR A 4 72.64 23.01 -5.70
N PHE A 5 71.88 22.97 -4.60
CA PHE A 5 70.49 22.50 -4.58
C PHE A 5 69.61 23.54 -5.27
N ARG A 6 69.04 23.17 -6.38
CA ARG A 6 67.92 23.91 -7.05
C ARG A 6 66.64 23.74 -6.21
N LYS A 7 66.07 24.84 -5.77
CA LYS A 7 64.70 24.85 -5.15
C LYS A 7 63.67 24.38 -6.19
N PRO A 8 62.73 23.52 -5.82
CA PRO A 8 61.63 23.17 -6.71
C PRO A 8 60.70 24.35 -6.96
N PRO A 9 60.04 24.44 -8.12
CA PRO A 9 59.20 25.59 -8.46
C PRO A 9 57.97 25.64 -7.57
N THR A 10 57.78 26.77 -6.90
CA THR A 10 56.69 27.11 -5.98
C THR A 10 55.32 27.28 -6.68
N LEU A 11 55.17 26.91 -7.96
CA LEU A 11 53.97 27.08 -8.76
C LEU A 11 53.04 25.85 -8.83
N LEU A 12 53.43 24.70 -8.27
CA LEU A 12 52.58 23.50 -8.30
C LEU A 12 51.53 23.43 -7.17
N PHE A 13 51.74 24.12 -6.06
CA PHE A 13 50.82 24.08 -4.91
C PHE A 13 49.50 24.85 -5.14
N PRO A 14 49.46 26.06 -5.76
CA PRO A 14 48.19 26.75 -5.97
C PRO A 14 47.31 26.06 -7.01
N ALA A 15 47.89 25.39 -8.02
CA ALA A 15 47.07 24.69 -9.06
C ALA A 15 46.40 23.44 -8.51
N LEU A 16 47.07 22.68 -7.63
CA LEU A 16 46.47 21.53 -6.95
C LEU A 16 45.36 21.94 -5.96
N PHE A 17 45.50 23.06 -5.29
CA PHE A 17 44.51 23.61 -4.37
C PHE A 17 43.27 24.13 -5.12
N LEU A 18 43.48 24.77 -6.27
CA LEU A 18 42.39 25.25 -7.14
C LEU A 18 41.62 24.08 -7.75
N SER A 19 42.28 23.02 -8.19
CA SER A 19 41.65 21.84 -8.71
C SER A 19 40.83 21.08 -7.65
N PHE A 20 41.36 20.99 -6.43
CA PHE A 20 40.64 20.38 -5.31
C PHE A 20 39.44 21.22 -4.87
N ALA A 21 39.57 22.54 -4.85
CA ALA A 21 38.46 23.46 -4.56
C ALA A 21 37.36 23.42 -5.65
N LEU A 22 37.75 23.31 -6.93
CA LEU A 22 36.78 23.14 -8.03
C LEU A 22 36.08 21.80 -8.00
N VAL A 23 36.78 20.69 -7.71
CA VAL A 23 36.17 19.36 -7.56
C VAL A 23 35.29 19.31 -6.30
N ALA A 24 35.74 19.88 -5.18
CA ALA A 24 34.95 19.97 -3.97
C ALA A 24 33.72 20.89 -4.15
N GLY A 25 33.84 22.00 -4.89
CA GLY A 25 32.76 22.90 -5.26
C GLY A 25 31.74 22.23 -6.19
N ALA A 26 32.21 21.49 -7.21
CA ALA A 26 31.36 20.74 -8.11
C ALA A 26 30.66 19.57 -7.38
N ALA A 27 31.37 18.84 -6.53
CA ALA A 27 30.79 17.78 -5.70
C ALA A 27 29.77 18.36 -4.71
N ARG A 28 30.06 19.49 -4.07
CA ARG A 28 29.15 20.18 -3.17
C ARG A 28 27.90 20.68 -3.90
N ASN A 29 28.03 21.31 -5.08
CA ASN A 29 26.91 21.75 -5.90
C ASN A 29 26.06 20.57 -6.38
N HIS A 30 26.67 19.40 -6.67
CA HIS A 30 25.93 18.20 -7.05
C HIS A 30 25.17 17.59 -5.87
N ILE A 31 25.76 17.58 -4.67
CA ILE A 31 25.13 17.03 -3.45
C ILE A 31 23.97 17.92 -2.98
N PHE A 32 24.10 19.24 -3.16
CA PHE A 32 23.10 20.23 -2.74
C PHE A 32 22.25 20.76 -3.91
N SER A 33 22.33 20.13 -5.10
CA SER A 33 21.45 20.51 -6.19
C SER A 33 20.00 20.18 -5.84
N GLU A 34 19.08 20.98 -6.35
CA GLU A 34 17.62 20.79 -6.22
C GLU A 34 17.23 19.36 -6.61
N ASP A 35 17.79 18.89 -7.71
CA ASP A 35 17.59 17.54 -8.23
C ASP A 35 18.05 16.42 -7.26
N SER A 36 19.15 16.66 -6.53
CA SER A 36 19.63 15.71 -5.52
C SER A 36 18.75 15.69 -4.26
N GLN A 37 18.29 16.87 -3.83
CA GLN A 37 17.36 16.98 -2.69
C GLN A 37 16.01 16.34 -3.02
N PHE A 38 15.52 16.56 -4.24
CA PHE A 38 14.30 15.92 -4.74
C PHE A 38 14.41 14.40 -4.73
N ARG A 39 15.53 13.83 -5.22
CA ARG A 39 15.77 12.37 -5.15
C ARG A 39 15.83 11.84 -3.73
N SER A 40 16.34 12.61 -2.79
CA SER A 40 16.33 12.23 -1.37
C SER A 40 14.90 12.20 -0.82
N PHE A 41 14.10 13.19 -1.17
CA PHE A 41 12.68 13.24 -0.80
C PHE A 41 11.89 12.07 -1.41
N THR A 42 12.04 11.79 -2.71
CA THR A 42 11.33 10.66 -3.34
C THR A 42 11.74 9.32 -2.77
N ARG A 43 12.99 9.17 -2.36
CA ARG A 43 13.48 7.97 -1.64
C ARG A 43 12.82 7.84 -0.26
N GLU A 44 12.70 8.94 0.48
CA GLU A 44 12.02 8.95 1.79
C GLU A 44 10.55 8.53 1.64
N VAL A 45 9.84 9.13 0.68
CA VAL A 45 8.45 8.75 0.35
C VAL A 45 8.36 7.25 0.03
N PHE A 46 9.20 6.77 -0.89
CA PHE A 46 9.24 5.36 -1.26
C PHE A 46 9.50 4.44 -0.06
N GLN A 47 10.50 4.76 0.76
CA GLN A 47 10.82 3.97 1.95
C GLN A 47 9.62 3.91 2.92
N LYS A 48 8.96 5.03 3.13
CA LYS A 48 7.79 5.13 4.02
C LYS A 48 6.63 4.29 3.50
N GLU A 49 6.33 4.39 2.20
CA GLU A 49 5.24 3.65 1.57
C GLU A 49 5.48 2.13 1.61
N VAL A 50 6.65 1.66 1.19
CA VAL A 50 6.93 0.21 1.16
C VAL A 50 7.08 -0.42 2.54
N SER A 51 7.47 0.37 3.55
CA SER A 51 7.56 -0.10 4.95
C SER A 51 6.28 0.13 5.75
N GLY A 52 5.19 0.56 5.12
CA GLY A 52 3.91 0.81 5.78
C GLY A 52 3.29 -0.44 6.41
N SER A 53 3.51 -1.61 5.80
CA SER A 53 3.15 -2.90 6.38
C SER A 53 4.14 -3.99 5.99
N MET A 54 4.16 -5.10 6.72
CA MET A 54 5.01 -6.25 6.38
C MET A 54 4.60 -6.88 5.03
N LEU A 55 3.30 -6.96 4.73
CA LEU A 55 2.82 -7.47 3.44
C LEU A 55 3.28 -6.57 2.29
N THR A 56 3.09 -5.24 2.42
CA THR A 56 3.55 -4.29 1.40
C THR A 56 5.04 -4.43 1.15
N LEU A 57 5.85 -4.49 2.21
CA LEU A 57 7.31 -4.65 2.09
C LEU A 57 7.68 -5.95 1.38
N HIS A 58 7.08 -7.07 1.81
CA HIS A 58 7.37 -8.41 1.28
C HIS A 58 7.06 -8.52 -0.22
N TYR A 59 5.93 -7.94 -0.65
CA TYR A 59 5.54 -7.97 -2.07
C TYR A 59 6.24 -6.93 -2.94
N SER A 60 6.76 -5.85 -2.33
CA SER A 60 7.43 -4.78 -3.10
C SER A 60 8.92 -4.99 -3.28
N LEU A 61 9.59 -5.65 -2.34
CA LEU A 61 11.06 -5.74 -2.32
C LEU A 61 11.56 -7.12 -1.90
N ALA A 62 12.37 -7.74 -2.76
CA ALA A 62 13.01 -9.02 -2.46
C ALA A 62 14.05 -8.91 -1.32
N ASP A 63 14.82 -7.82 -1.30
CA ASP A 63 15.93 -7.59 -0.36
C ASP A 63 15.87 -6.17 0.23
N PRO A 64 14.94 -5.89 1.17
CA PRO A 64 14.80 -4.55 1.75
C PRO A 64 16.06 -4.10 2.52
N GLU A 65 16.79 -5.02 3.15
CA GLU A 65 18.02 -4.74 3.87
C GLU A 65 19.13 -4.16 2.97
N LYS A 66 19.23 -4.62 1.71
CA LYS A 66 20.16 -4.06 0.73
C LYS A 66 19.82 -2.63 0.33
N LYS A 67 18.60 -2.18 0.60
CA LYS A 67 18.15 -0.81 0.37
C LYS A 67 18.13 0.03 1.65
N ASN A 68 18.63 -0.50 2.77
CA ASN A 68 18.57 0.10 4.10
C ASN A 68 17.12 0.41 4.53
N ILE A 69 16.17 -0.46 4.15
CA ILE A 69 14.78 -0.35 4.57
C ILE A 69 14.56 -1.32 5.72
N ALA A 70 14.16 -0.79 6.87
CA ALA A 70 13.85 -1.59 8.05
C ALA A 70 12.56 -2.38 7.85
N ARG A 71 12.54 -3.62 8.32
CA ARG A 71 11.31 -4.43 8.34
C ARG A 71 10.34 -3.86 9.38
N PRO A 72 9.10 -3.57 9.03
CA PRO A 72 8.08 -3.20 10.01
C PRO A 72 7.67 -4.40 10.87
N ALA A 73 6.89 -4.16 11.91
CA ALA A 73 6.32 -5.24 12.70
C ALA A 73 5.49 -6.19 11.80
N PRO A 74 5.62 -7.52 11.96
CA PRO A 74 4.90 -8.49 11.14
C PRO A 74 3.44 -8.63 11.59
N THR A 75 2.65 -7.59 11.35
CA THR A 75 1.23 -7.50 11.66
C THR A 75 0.46 -6.89 10.49
N LEU A 76 -0.85 -7.08 10.48
CA LEU A 76 -1.76 -6.42 9.53
C LEU A 76 -2.08 -4.97 9.94
N GLY A 77 -1.65 -4.54 11.13
CA GLY A 77 -2.03 -3.24 11.68
C GLY A 77 -3.50 -3.20 12.11
N THR A 78 -4.10 -2.03 12.02
CA THR A 78 -5.51 -1.78 12.35
C THR A 78 -6.14 -0.85 11.34
N VAL A 79 -7.44 -0.97 11.16
CA VAL A 79 -8.25 -0.05 10.37
C VAL A 79 -8.83 1.01 11.30
N SER A 80 -8.81 2.27 10.86
CA SER A 80 -9.40 3.39 11.61
C SER A 80 -10.36 4.16 10.73
N TYR A 81 -11.47 4.59 11.31
CA TYR A 81 -12.39 5.54 10.68
C TYR A 81 -11.81 6.97 10.70
N ASP A 82 -10.98 7.28 11.71
CA ASP A 82 -10.25 8.54 11.79
C ASP A 82 -9.01 8.50 10.90
N ASN A 83 -9.00 9.32 9.86
CA ASN A 83 -7.92 9.45 8.89
C ASN A 83 -7.13 10.76 9.04
N THR A 84 -7.28 11.47 10.17
CA THR A 84 -6.63 12.77 10.42
C THR A 84 -5.11 12.69 10.26
N ALA A 85 -4.49 11.64 10.77
CA ALA A 85 -3.04 11.45 10.65
C ALA A 85 -2.60 11.24 9.19
N SER A 86 -3.37 10.49 8.40
CA SER A 86 -3.12 10.28 6.97
C SER A 86 -3.29 11.55 6.15
N ILE A 87 -4.29 12.36 6.47
CA ILE A 87 -4.49 13.69 5.85
C ILE A 87 -3.27 14.57 6.13
N HIS A 88 -2.85 14.67 7.37
CA HIS A 88 -1.70 15.49 7.76
C HIS A 88 -0.42 15.03 7.03
N GLN A 89 -0.16 13.73 7.01
CA GLN A 89 1.01 13.17 6.31
C GLN A 89 0.98 13.49 4.81
N CYS A 90 -0.16 13.35 4.15
CA CYS A 90 -0.34 13.67 2.74
C CYS A 90 -0.07 15.16 2.47
N GLN A 91 -0.59 16.05 3.32
CA GLN A 91 -0.37 17.49 3.23
C GLN A 91 1.09 17.89 3.42
N GLU A 92 1.81 17.27 4.36
CA GLU A 92 3.24 17.50 4.54
C GLU A 92 4.05 17.06 3.31
N TYR A 93 3.70 15.94 2.70
CA TYR A 93 4.34 15.51 1.46
C TYR A 93 4.04 16.45 0.30
N LEU A 94 2.80 16.89 0.12
CA LEU A 94 2.42 17.89 -0.88
C LEU A 94 3.19 19.21 -0.69
N LYS A 95 3.23 19.71 0.52
CA LYS A 95 3.96 20.93 0.86
C LYS A 95 5.45 20.80 0.54
N LYS A 96 6.06 19.66 0.88
CA LYS A 96 7.46 19.40 0.56
C LYS A 96 7.70 19.27 -0.93
N LEU A 97 6.84 18.55 -1.65
CA LEU A 97 6.89 18.42 -3.11
C LEU A 97 6.83 19.77 -3.82
N LEU A 98 5.89 20.61 -3.41
CA LEU A 98 5.69 21.96 -3.97
C LEU A 98 6.80 22.96 -3.61
N SER A 99 7.65 22.64 -2.64
CA SER A 99 8.79 23.49 -2.29
C SER A 99 9.99 23.36 -3.24
N PHE A 100 9.99 22.35 -4.11
CA PHE A 100 11.04 22.16 -5.10
C PHE A 100 10.82 23.05 -6.33
N SER A 101 11.90 23.64 -6.85
CA SER A 101 11.89 24.40 -8.10
C SER A 101 11.80 23.43 -9.29
N TYR A 102 10.63 23.35 -9.92
CA TYR A 102 10.36 22.43 -11.03
C TYR A 102 11.33 22.63 -12.22
N SER A 103 11.72 23.88 -12.51
CA SER A 103 12.68 24.20 -13.59
C SER A 103 14.07 23.64 -13.36
N ASP A 104 14.47 23.47 -12.10
CA ASP A 104 15.81 23.02 -11.70
C ASP A 104 15.90 21.50 -11.57
N LEU A 105 14.76 20.78 -11.74
CA LEU A 105 14.72 19.32 -11.79
C LEU A 105 15.13 18.80 -13.17
N SER A 106 15.79 17.66 -13.19
CA SER A 106 16.03 16.88 -14.42
C SER A 106 14.71 16.47 -15.07
N ARG A 107 14.73 16.13 -16.36
CA ARG A 107 13.54 15.67 -17.10
C ARG A 107 12.86 14.48 -16.41
N GLU A 108 13.65 13.53 -15.90
CA GLU A 108 13.17 12.35 -15.19
C GLU A 108 12.48 12.73 -13.87
N ASN A 109 13.11 13.62 -13.08
CA ASN A 109 12.56 14.06 -11.80
C ASN A 109 11.34 14.98 -11.96
N ARG A 110 11.22 15.73 -13.08
CA ARG A 110 9.98 16.45 -13.41
C ARG A 110 8.81 15.50 -13.62
N LEU A 111 9.01 14.42 -14.39
CA LEU A 111 7.97 13.40 -14.56
C LEU A 111 7.59 12.77 -13.21
N THR A 112 8.58 12.43 -12.39
CA THR A 112 8.33 11.90 -11.04
C THR A 112 7.56 12.91 -10.18
N SER A 113 7.89 14.19 -10.27
CA SER A 113 7.18 15.27 -9.57
C SER A 113 5.72 15.36 -10.00
N ASP A 114 5.45 15.32 -11.32
CA ASP A 114 4.09 15.34 -11.85
C ASP A 114 3.26 14.14 -11.39
N MET A 115 3.86 12.95 -11.39
CA MET A 115 3.21 11.73 -10.91
C MET A 115 2.92 11.79 -9.40
N LEU A 116 3.87 12.25 -8.58
CA LEU A 116 3.68 12.40 -7.15
C LEU A 116 2.65 13.48 -6.82
N LEU A 117 2.62 14.56 -7.59
CA LEU A 117 1.62 15.63 -7.43
C LEU A 117 0.20 15.07 -7.66
N LEU A 118 0.02 14.31 -8.74
CA LEU A 118 -1.24 13.64 -9.03
C LEU A 118 -1.63 12.66 -7.92
N TYR A 119 -0.68 11.82 -7.49
CA TYR A 119 -0.89 10.83 -6.44
C TYR A 119 -1.32 11.48 -5.12
N PHE A 120 -0.59 12.48 -4.63
CA PHE A 120 -0.92 13.12 -3.36
C PHE A 120 -2.19 13.95 -3.42
N HIS A 121 -2.49 14.64 -4.52
CA HIS A 121 -3.76 15.33 -4.68
C HIS A 121 -4.95 14.37 -4.71
N THR A 122 -4.81 13.24 -5.39
CA THR A 122 -5.84 12.20 -5.41
C THR A 122 -6.04 11.58 -4.02
N SER A 123 -4.94 11.30 -3.31
CA SER A 123 -4.99 10.77 -1.95
C SER A 123 -5.62 11.76 -0.96
N GLU A 124 -5.24 13.04 -1.02
CA GLU A 124 -5.84 14.08 -0.19
C GLU A 124 -7.34 14.23 -0.49
N ALA A 125 -7.74 14.24 -1.76
CA ALA A 125 -9.13 14.31 -2.17
C ALA A 125 -9.94 13.11 -1.66
N SER A 126 -9.38 11.90 -1.68
CA SER A 126 -9.98 10.71 -1.06
C SER A 126 -10.26 10.91 0.42
N LEU A 127 -9.22 11.28 1.14
CA LEU A 127 -9.28 11.43 2.59
C LEU A 127 -10.23 12.55 3.03
N GLN A 128 -10.29 13.66 2.26
CA GLN A 128 -11.10 14.84 2.60
C GLN A 128 -12.55 14.75 2.14
N ASN A 129 -12.90 13.89 1.19
CA ASN A 129 -14.28 13.81 0.71
C ASN A 129 -15.24 13.28 1.78
N GLY A 130 -14.70 12.59 2.80
CA GLY A 130 -15.43 12.06 3.95
C GLY A 130 -16.44 10.98 3.58
N PHE A 131 -16.18 10.25 2.49
CA PHE A 131 -16.85 9.01 2.15
C PHE A 131 -15.98 7.86 2.65
N PRO A 132 -16.49 6.95 3.48
CA PRO A 132 -15.68 5.88 4.05
C PRO A 132 -15.30 4.85 2.99
N GLU A 133 -14.08 4.36 3.07
CA GLU A 133 -13.56 3.31 2.19
C GLU A 133 -14.34 1.99 2.34
N GLU A 134 -14.50 1.24 1.25
CA GLU A 134 -15.10 -0.09 1.27
C GLU A 134 -14.01 -1.16 1.47
N ILE A 135 -13.77 -1.53 2.74
CA ILE A 135 -12.77 -2.54 3.12
C ILE A 135 -13.27 -3.96 2.83
N LEU A 136 -14.56 -4.18 3.05
CA LEU A 136 -15.24 -5.44 2.79
C LEU A 136 -16.08 -5.33 1.53
N SER A 137 -15.89 -6.24 0.60
CA SER A 137 -16.70 -6.31 -0.62
C SER A 137 -16.73 -7.73 -1.19
N PRO A 138 -17.75 -8.11 -1.98
CA PRO A 138 -17.86 -9.46 -2.54
C PRO A 138 -16.73 -9.85 -3.50
N SER A 139 -16.04 -8.88 -4.11
CA SER A 139 -15.01 -9.17 -5.14
C SER A 139 -13.60 -8.96 -4.64
N LEU A 140 -13.33 -7.81 -4.04
CA LEU A 140 -11.99 -7.36 -3.66
C LEU A 140 -11.86 -7.07 -2.17
N GLY A 141 -12.85 -7.44 -1.36
CA GLY A 141 -12.81 -7.23 0.09
C GLY A 141 -11.74 -8.05 0.77
N ILE A 142 -11.18 -7.49 1.84
CA ILE A 142 -10.05 -8.10 2.57
C ILE A 142 -10.41 -9.49 3.14
N GLN A 143 -11.68 -9.76 3.44
CA GLN A 143 -12.14 -11.06 3.91
C GLN A 143 -11.86 -12.19 2.92
N ALA A 144 -11.86 -11.91 1.61
CA ALA A 144 -11.57 -12.86 0.56
C ALA A 144 -10.12 -12.77 0.08
N GLN A 145 -9.55 -11.57 0.03
CA GLN A 145 -8.20 -11.34 -0.50
C GLN A 145 -7.10 -11.75 0.49
N LEU A 146 -7.30 -11.59 1.78
CA LEU A 146 -6.25 -11.87 2.78
C LEU A 146 -5.78 -13.32 2.75
N PRO A 147 -6.66 -14.35 2.71
CA PRO A 147 -6.20 -15.73 2.58
C PRO A 147 -5.41 -16.00 1.30
N VAL A 148 -5.77 -15.36 0.18
CA VAL A 148 -5.05 -15.46 -1.09
C VAL A 148 -3.67 -14.85 -0.99
N LEU A 149 -3.56 -13.64 -0.46
CA LEU A 149 -2.27 -12.98 -0.21
C LEU A 149 -1.38 -13.86 0.67
N LEU A 150 -1.91 -14.43 1.72
CA LEU A 150 -1.16 -15.32 2.60
C LEU A 150 -0.78 -16.65 1.91
N ALA A 151 -1.65 -17.18 1.05
CA ALA A 151 -1.34 -18.33 0.23
C ALA A 151 -0.19 -18.08 -0.76
N GLU A 152 -0.03 -16.87 -1.25
CA GLU A 152 1.04 -16.48 -2.18
C GLU A 152 2.32 -15.99 -1.47
N TYR A 153 2.28 -15.74 -0.14
CA TYR A 153 3.42 -15.20 0.61
C TYR A 153 4.64 -16.14 0.55
N ALA A 154 5.67 -15.80 -0.21
CA ALA A 154 6.84 -16.65 -0.46
C ALA A 154 7.83 -16.66 0.71
N PHE A 155 8.52 -17.80 0.93
CA PHE A 155 9.58 -17.93 1.94
C PHE A 155 10.95 -17.86 1.27
N TYR A 156 11.63 -16.73 1.38
CA TYR A 156 12.99 -16.52 0.88
C TYR A 156 14.04 -16.78 1.96
N LYS A 157 13.70 -16.53 3.22
CA LYS A 157 14.55 -16.69 4.42
C LYS A 157 13.72 -17.13 5.62
N ASP A 158 14.37 -17.69 6.64
CA ASP A 158 13.72 -18.21 7.85
C ASP A 158 12.85 -17.16 8.56
N GLN A 159 13.27 -15.89 8.51
CA GLN A 159 12.51 -14.77 9.06
C GLN A 159 11.14 -14.62 8.42
N ASP A 160 10.99 -14.91 7.12
CA ASP A 160 9.71 -14.77 6.41
C ASP A 160 8.66 -15.75 6.95
N ILE A 161 9.09 -16.94 7.42
CA ILE A 161 8.19 -17.92 8.04
C ILE A 161 7.71 -17.41 9.40
N SER A 162 8.62 -16.85 10.20
CA SER A 162 8.27 -16.24 11.48
C SER A 162 7.34 -15.05 11.31
N ASP A 163 7.60 -14.20 10.31
CA ASP A 163 6.77 -13.04 9.98
C ASP A 163 5.38 -13.49 9.52
N TYR A 164 5.30 -14.49 8.64
CA TYR A 164 4.04 -15.08 8.19
C TYR A 164 3.18 -15.59 9.36
N LEU A 165 3.76 -16.35 10.28
CA LEU A 165 3.05 -16.86 11.45
C LEU A 165 2.55 -15.72 12.36
N ASN A 166 3.34 -14.67 12.54
CA ASN A 166 2.94 -13.49 13.31
C ASN A 166 1.83 -12.68 12.61
N ILE A 167 1.87 -12.59 11.28
CA ILE A 167 0.78 -11.99 10.49
C ILE A 167 -0.52 -12.77 10.72
N LEU A 168 -0.50 -14.10 10.71
CA LEU A 168 -1.68 -14.92 11.00
C LEU A 168 -2.25 -14.62 12.40
N VAL A 169 -1.40 -14.50 13.41
CA VAL A 169 -1.83 -14.14 14.77
C VAL A 169 -2.50 -12.76 14.81
N SER A 170 -2.07 -11.85 13.97
CA SER A 170 -2.60 -10.48 13.91
C SER A 170 -3.96 -10.35 13.20
N ILE A 171 -4.48 -11.43 12.59
CA ILE A 171 -5.79 -11.39 11.91
C ILE A 171 -6.92 -11.08 12.89
N GLU A 172 -6.85 -11.63 14.10
CA GLU A 172 -7.87 -11.38 15.13
C GLU A 172 -8.02 -9.89 15.46
N PRO A 173 -7.00 -9.17 15.97
CA PRO A 173 -7.13 -7.74 16.25
C PRO A 173 -7.38 -6.89 14.98
N TYR A 174 -6.91 -7.32 13.82
CA TYR A 174 -7.20 -6.65 12.56
C TYR A 174 -8.68 -6.72 12.21
N PHE A 175 -9.32 -7.88 12.30
CA PHE A 175 -10.76 -8.03 12.04
C PHE A 175 -11.63 -7.36 13.11
N GLU A 176 -11.17 -7.31 14.36
CA GLU A 176 -11.84 -6.51 15.39
C GLU A 176 -11.85 -5.02 15.02
N SER A 177 -10.75 -4.48 14.49
CA SER A 177 -10.69 -3.10 14.01
C SER A 177 -11.60 -2.85 12.80
N ILE A 178 -11.72 -3.84 11.89
CA ILE A 178 -12.67 -3.77 10.77
C ILE A 178 -14.12 -3.75 11.28
N LEU A 179 -14.46 -4.57 12.27
CA LEU A 179 -15.80 -4.54 12.86
C LEU A 179 -16.13 -3.18 13.49
N GLN A 180 -15.19 -2.58 14.19
CA GLN A 180 -15.36 -1.23 14.74
C GLN A 180 -15.57 -0.19 13.62
N TYR A 181 -14.80 -0.30 12.55
CA TYR A 181 -14.94 0.55 11.38
C TYR A 181 -16.31 0.38 10.71
N GLU A 182 -16.80 -0.84 10.51
CA GLU A 182 -18.11 -1.10 9.92
C GLU A 182 -19.27 -0.67 10.84
N GLN A 183 -19.09 -0.76 12.15
CA GLN A 183 -20.05 -0.20 13.13
C GLN A 183 -20.17 1.31 12.98
N GLU A 184 -19.05 2.02 12.83
CA GLU A 184 -19.07 3.47 12.59
C GLU A 184 -19.69 3.80 11.22
N ARG A 185 -19.38 3.03 10.16
CA ARG A 185 -20.05 3.15 8.86
C ARG A 185 -21.57 2.98 8.98
N ALA A 186 -22.03 2.00 9.75
CA ALA A 186 -23.44 1.77 10.00
C ALA A 186 -24.08 2.94 10.74
N HIS A 187 -23.43 3.46 11.77
CA HIS A 187 -23.89 4.62 12.52
C HIS A 187 -24.01 5.88 11.64
N GLN A 188 -23.05 6.08 10.75
CA GLN A 188 -23.03 7.19 9.80
C GLN A 188 -23.97 6.96 8.58
N GLY A 189 -24.59 5.80 8.44
CA GLY A 189 -25.49 5.45 7.36
C GLY A 189 -24.82 5.01 6.06
N TYR A 190 -23.55 4.58 6.14
CA TYR A 190 -22.75 4.09 4.99
C TYR A 190 -22.59 2.57 4.98
N PHE A 191 -23.30 1.82 5.81
CA PHE A 191 -23.20 0.36 5.79
C PHE A 191 -23.73 -0.22 4.48
N MET A 192 -23.22 -1.37 4.10
CA MET A 192 -23.56 -2.07 2.86
C MET A 192 -25.02 -2.56 2.85
N SER A 193 -25.54 -2.87 1.67
CA SER A 193 -26.84 -3.52 1.51
C SER A 193 -26.83 -4.96 2.05
N ASP A 194 -28.00 -5.48 2.46
CA ASP A 194 -28.10 -6.86 2.94
C ASP A 194 -27.68 -7.88 1.87
N THR A 195 -27.92 -7.61 0.59
CA THR A 195 -27.45 -8.46 -0.50
C THR A 195 -25.93 -8.52 -0.60
N THR A 196 -25.24 -7.38 -0.40
CA THR A 196 -23.77 -7.32 -0.35
C THR A 196 -23.26 -8.06 0.87
N LEU A 197 -23.89 -7.80 2.03
CA LEU A 197 -23.57 -8.48 3.30
C LEU A 197 -23.69 -10.00 3.16
N ASP A 198 -24.77 -10.52 2.57
CA ASP A 198 -24.95 -11.96 2.40
C ASP A 198 -23.82 -12.62 1.61
N ARG A 199 -23.36 -11.98 0.54
CA ARG A 199 -22.22 -12.49 -0.26
C ARG A 199 -20.93 -12.50 0.54
N ILE A 200 -20.65 -11.47 1.33
CA ILE A 200 -19.47 -11.41 2.20
C ILE A 200 -19.54 -12.48 3.28
N LEU A 201 -20.71 -12.65 3.92
CA LEU A 201 -20.91 -13.67 4.94
C LEU A 201 -20.79 -15.09 4.37
N GLU A 202 -21.24 -15.32 3.16
CA GLU A 202 -21.08 -16.60 2.47
C GLU A 202 -19.59 -16.94 2.27
N GLN A 203 -18.80 -15.99 1.77
CA GLN A 203 -17.34 -16.18 1.62
C GLN A 203 -16.65 -16.49 2.95
N CYS A 204 -16.99 -15.76 4.00
CA CYS A 204 -16.44 -16.02 5.33
C CYS A 204 -16.85 -17.41 5.84
N ARG A 205 -18.11 -17.82 5.64
CA ARG A 205 -18.58 -19.17 6.06
C ARG A 205 -17.91 -20.30 5.30
N GLU A 206 -17.71 -20.13 3.99
CA GLU A 206 -17.00 -21.15 3.20
C GLU A 206 -15.54 -21.29 3.67
N PHE A 207 -14.89 -20.20 4.05
CA PHE A 207 -13.50 -20.24 4.59
C PHE A 207 -13.40 -21.02 5.91
N VAL A 208 -14.40 -20.89 6.80
CA VAL A 208 -14.39 -21.54 8.13
C VAL A 208 -15.12 -22.90 8.17
N LYS A 209 -15.67 -23.38 7.06
CA LYS A 209 -16.57 -24.53 6.99
C LYS A 209 -15.94 -25.85 7.45
N ASP A 210 -14.69 -26.07 7.10
CA ASP A 210 -13.92 -27.26 7.48
C ASP A 210 -12.53 -26.85 7.96
N PRO A 211 -12.41 -26.41 9.24
CA PRO A 211 -11.16 -25.88 9.76
C PRO A 211 -9.99 -26.87 9.76
N GLU A 212 -10.29 -28.16 10.02
CA GLU A 212 -9.27 -29.21 10.10
C GLU A 212 -8.68 -29.58 8.74
N ASN A 213 -9.40 -29.33 7.66
CA ASN A 213 -8.98 -29.55 6.28
C ASN A 213 -8.93 -28.22 5.48
N ASN A 214 -8.73 -27.11 6.17
CA ASN A 214 -8.59 -25.81 5.49
C ASN A 214 -7.37 -25.81 4.57
N TYR A 215 -7.54 -25.35 3.33
CA TYR A 215 -6.50 -25.36 2.29
C TYR A 215 -5.21 -24.63 2.68
N MET A 216 -5.26 -23.69 3.63
CA MET A 216 -4.06 -23.00 4.13
C MET A 216 -3.07 -23.97 4.80
N LEU A 217 -3.53 -25.11 5.33
CA LEU A 217 -2.66 -26.14 5.88
C LEU A 217 -1.80 -26.80 4.80
N ASP A 218 -2.41 -27.17 3.67
CA ASP A 218 -1.71 -27.77 2.53
C ASP A 218 -0.76 -26.77 1.87
N VAL A 219 -1.21 -25.52 1.68
CA VAL A 219 -0.39 -24.45 1.12
C VAL A 219 0.85 -24.20 1.97
N PHE A 220 0.72 -24.13 3.30
CA PHE A 220 1.86 -23.93 4.19
C PHE A 220 2.82 -25.12 4.16
N SER A 221 2.30 -26.36 4.15
CA SER A 221 3.11 -27.57 3.99
C SER A 221 3.93 -27.55 2.68
N GLN A 222 3.29 -27.20 1.58
CA GLN A 222 3.97 -27.11 0.28
C GLN A 222 5.06 -26.05 0.30
N LYS A 223 4.81 -24.87 0.85
CA LYS A 223 5.80 -23.78 0.97
C LYS A 223 7.02 -24.18 1.79
N LEU A 224 6.83 -24.89 2.90
CA LEU A 224 7.95 -25.40 3.70
C LEU A 224 8.81 -26.40 2.93
N LYS A 225 8.18 -27.28 2.13
CA LYS A 225 8.90 -28.23 1.27
C LYS A 225 9.66 -27.51 0.15
N GLU A 226 9.06 -26.51 -0.48
CA GLU A 226 9.71 -25.71 -1.52
C GLU A 226 10.88 -24.89 -0.98
N TYR A 227 10.75 -24.38 0.25
CA TYR A 227 11.85 -23.71 0.94
C TYR A 227 13.03 -24.64 1.25
N GLY A 228 12.76 -25.87 1.65
CA GLY A 228 13.69 -27.00 1.63
C GLY A 228 14.88 -26.93 2.58
N LYS A 229 14.86 -26.04 3.60
CA LYS A 229 15.99 -25.86 4.53
C LYS A 229 15.80 -26.52 5.89
N PHE A 230 14.61 -27.03 6.18
CA PHE A 230 14.28 -27.64 7.46
C PHE A 230 14.29 -29.17 7.41
N THR A 231 14.67 -29.79 8.51
CA THR A 231 14.49 -31.24 8.74
C THR A 231 13.01 -31.58 8.86
N ASP A 232 12.66 -32.85 8.69
CA ASP A 232 11.27 -33.32 8.85
C ASP A 232 10.70 -32.99 10.24
N SER A 233 11.53 -33.04 11.29
CA SER A 233 11.13 -32.66 12.64
C SER A 233 10.79 -31.20 12.77
N GLU A 234 11.62 -30.30 12.21
CA GLU A 234 11.38 -28.85 12.22
C GLU A 234 10.16 -28.48 11.37
N GLN A 235 9.99 -29.12 10.20
CA GLN A 235 8.80 -28.93 9.38
C GLN A 235 7.53 -29.32 10.14
N ASN A 236 7.53 -30.45 10.84
CA ASN A 236 6.39 -30.90 11.64
C ASN A 236 6.08 -29.93 12.79
N GLU A 237 7.09 -29.36 13.45
CA GLU A 237 6.90 -28.34 14.49
C GLU A 237 6.25 -27.06 13.91
N LEU A 238 6.74 -26.58 12.80
CA LEU A 238 6.18 -25.42 12.11
C LEU A 238 4.75 -25.67 11.62
N MET A 239 4.48 -26.86 11.08
CA MET A 239 3.13 -27.27 10.68
C MET A 239 2.15 -27.30 11.84
N ASN A 240 2.56 -27.86 12.98
CA ASN A 240 1.74 -27.91 14.19
C ASN A 240 1.45 -26.50 14.70
N ARG A 241 2.46 -25.63 14.74
CA ARG A 241 2.29 -24.22 15.13
C ARG A 241 1.35 -23.48 14.18
N HIS A 242 1.51 -23.65 12.86
CA HIS A 242 0.63 -23.05 11.87
C HIS A 242 -0.82 -23.53 12.06
N LYS A 243 -1.05 -24.84 12.23
CA LYS A 243 -2.37 -25.42 12.48
C LYS A 243 -2.98 -24.86 13.77
N GLU A 244 -2.22 -24.78 14.84
CA GLU A 244 -2.67 -24.19 16.11
C GLU A 244 -3.12 -22.74 15.94
N ILE A 245 -2.34 -21.92 15.23
CA ILE A 245 -2.70 -20.52 14.95
C ILE A 245 -3.96 -20.45 14.08
N LEU A 246 -4.04 -21.27 13.04
CA LEU A 246 -5.19 -21.31 12.16
C LEU A 246 -6.47 -21.62 12.95
N LEU A 247 -6.48 -22.69 13.73
CA LEU A 247 -7.65 -23.16 14.46
C LEU A 247 -8.04 -22.25 15.65
N ASN A 248 -7.05 -21.68 16.34
CA ASN A 248 -7.30 -20.95 17.59
C ASN A 248 -7.31 -19.42 17.43
N LYS A 249 -6.88 -18.89 16.26
CA LYS A 249 -6.84 -17.43 15.98
C LYS A 249 -7.56 -17.05 14.71
N VAL A 250 -7.18 -17.67 13.57
CA VAL A 250 -7.71 -17.25 12.27
C VAL A 250 -9.18 -17.62 12.12
N ILE A 251 -9.52 -18.88 12.36
CA ILE A 251 -10.91 -19.36 12.26
C ILE A 251 -11.84 -18.60 13.22
N PRO A 252 -11.52 -18.46 14.53
CA PRO A 252 -12.35 -17.66 15.43
C PRO A 252 -12.45 -16.19 15.06
N ALA A 253 -11.43 -15.60 14.43
CA ALA A 253 -11.50 -14.23 13.95
C ALA A 253 -12.55 -14.06 12.83
N TYR A 254 -12.61 -15.00 11.88
CA TYR A 254 -13.66 -15.03 10.85
C TYR A 254 -15.04 -15.27 11.45
N GLU A 255 -15.16 -16.16 12.44
CA GLU A 255 -16.44 -16.40 13.12
C GLU A 255 -16.95 -15.15 13.85
N LYS A 256 -16.06 -14.42 14.54
CA LYS A 256 -16.38 -13.13 15.16
C LYS A 256 -16.79 -12.10 14.10
N LEU A 257 -16.09 -12.04 12.97
CA LEU A 257 -16.44 -11.15 11.85
C LEU A 257 -17.84 -11.47 11.31
N ILE A 258 -18.18 -12.74 11.10
CA ILE A 258 -19.50 -13.18 10.67
C ILE A 258 -20.58 -12.72 11.65
N ILE A 259 -20.39 -12.94 12.94
CA ILE A 259 -21.35 -12.56 13.99
C ILE A 259 -21.50 -11.04 14.04
N GLY A 260 -20.41 -10.31 14.07
CA GLY A 260 -20.42 -8.84 14.18
C GLY A 260 -21.05 -8.17 12.96
N LEU A 261 -20.72 -8.60 11.75
CA LEU A 261 -21.34 -8.08 10.52
C LEU A 261 -22.83 -8.41 10.44
N ASN A 262 -23.23 -9.63 10.82
CA ASN A 262 -24.63 -10.00 10.81
C ASN A 262 -25.46 -9.20 11.83
N ALA A 263 -24.87 -8.77 12.93
CA ALA A 263 -25.52 -7.87 13.90
C ALA A 263 -25.83 -6.47 13.33
N LEU A 264 -25.11 -6.07 12.27
CA LEU A 264 -25.33 -4.80 11.56
C LEU A 264 -26.36 -4.92 10.42
N ARG A 265 -26.93 -6.08 10.20
CA ARG A 265 -27.92 -6.34 9.16
C ARG A 265 -29.09 -5.37 9.27
N GLY A 266 -29.58 -4.86 8.14
CA GLY A 266 -30.66 -3.89 8.05
C GLY A 266 -30.26 -2.46 8.37
N SER A 267 -29.02 -2.18 8.78
CA SER A 267 -28.53 -0.82 8.97
C SER A 267 -28.15 -0.10 7.68
N GLY A 268 -27.96 -0.84 6.57
CA GLY A 268 -27.73 -0.29 5.23
C GLY A 268 -28.95 0.46 4.72
N LYS A 269 -28.81 1.79 4.52
CA LYS A 269 -29.91 2.67 4.10
C LYS A 269 -29.93 2.91 2.59
N ASN A 270 -29.00 2.33 1.86
CA ASN A 270 -28.85 2.59 0.44
C ASN A 270 -29.10 1.33 -0.41
N PRO A 271 -30.30 1.20 -1.02
CA PRO A 271 -30.59 0.07 -1.88
C PRO A 271 -30.04 0.18 -3.31
N MET A 272 -29.58 1.35 -3.75
CA MET A 272 -29.39 1.64 -5.18
C MET A 272 -28.10 2.40 -5.55
N GLY A 273 -27.05 2.37 -4.71
CA GLY A 273 -25.73 2.90 -5.06
C GLY A 273 -25.47 4.34 -4.61
N LEU A 274 -24.38 4.92 -5.09
CA LEU A 274 -23.81 6.19 -4.59
C LEU A 274 -24.74 7.39 -4.64
N THR A 275 -25.69 7.44 -5.58
CA THR A 275 -26.64 8.55 -5.75
C THR A 275 -27.47 8.84 -4.50
N TYR A 276 -27.71 7.85 -3.67
CA TYR A 276 -28.54 7.98 -2.46
C TYR A 276 -27.77 8.46 -1.23
N TYR A 277 -26.45 8.47 -1.28
CA TYR A 277 -25.64 9.03 -0.19
C TYR A 277 -25.50 10.54 -0.35
N LYS A 278 -25.58 11.26 0.76
CA LYS A 278 -25.45 12.73 0.79
C LYS A 278 -24.21 13.27 0.05
N LYS A 279 -23.11 12.51 0.06
CA LYS A 279 -21.84 12.85 -0.60
C LYS A 279 -21.57 11.98 -1.83
N GLY A 280 -22.50 11.11 -2.23
CA GLY A 280 -22.27 10.09 -3.23
C GLY A 280 -21.89 10.62 -4.59
N GLN A 281 -22.54 11.71 -5.04
CA GLN A 281 -22.17 12.34 -6.32
C GLN A 281 -20.72 12.86 -6.29
N LYS A 282 -20.33 13.56 -5.24
CA LYS A 282 -18.96 14.09 -5.10
C LYS A 282 -17.94 12.96 -5.02
N HIS A 283 -18.28 11.87 -4.33
CA HIS A 283 -17.43 10.69 -4.26
C HIS A 283 -17.30 10.01 -5.64
N TYR A 284 -18.39 9.92 -6.41
CA TYR A 284 -18.34 9.40 -7.78
C TYR A 284 -17.43 10.23 -8.71
N GLU A 285 -17.53 11.56 -8.62
CA GLU A 285 -16.64 12.47 -9.36
C GLU A 285 -15.17 12.27 -8.97
N TYR A 286 -14.89 12.08 -7.67
CA TYR A 286 -13.57 11.72 -7.18
C TYR A 286 -13.10 10.37 -7.77
N LEU A 287 -13.93 9.31 -7.72
CA LEU A 287 -13.56 8.00 -8.28
C LEU A 287 -13.24 8.07 -9.77
N LEU A 288 -14.01 8.82 -10.56
CA LEU A 288 -13.72 9.03 -11.97
C LEU A 288 -12.33 9.67 -12.17
N GLN A 289 -12.00 10.68 -11.39
CA GLN A 289 -10.69 11.34 -11.46
C GLN A 289 -9.56 10.38 -11.04
N ALA A 290 -9.75 9.66 -9.95
CA ALA A 290 -8.76 8.73 -9.40
C ALA A 290 -8.45 7.57 -10.37
N GLU A 291 -9.49 6.96 -10.93
CA GLU A 291 -9.37 5.76 -11.77
C GLU A 291 -8.94 6.08 -13.21
N THR A 292 -9.33 7.25 -13.73
CA THR A 292 -9.12 7.57 -15.15
C THR A 292 -8.08 8.66 -15.39
N GLY A 293 -7.68 9.39 -14.35
CA GLY A 293 -6.86 10.61 -14.48
C GLY A 293 -7.59 11.75 -15.22
N CYS A 294 -8.90 11.62 -15.48
CA CYS A 294 -9.70 12.61 -16.21
C CYS A 294 -10.43 13.55 -15.27
N TYR A 295 -10.12 14.85 -15.36
CA TYR A 295 -10.74 15.90 -14.54
C TYR A 295 -11.95 16.57 -15.22
N ASP A 296 -12.44 16.01 -16.34
CA ASP A 296 -13.65 16.51 -16.97
C ASP A 296 -14.90 16.17 -16.14
N SER A 297 -15.96 16.98 -16.31
CA SER A 297 -17.24 16.68 -15.65
C SER A 297 -17.85 15.37 -16.15
N VAL A 298 -18.63 14.70 -15.32
CA VAL A 298 -19.37 13.46 -15.66
C VAL A 298 -20.13 13.64 -16.98
N LYS A 299 -20.81 14.76 -17.15
CA LYS A 299 -21.57 15.08 -18.39
C LYS A 299 -20.68 15.10 -19.63
N LYS A 300 -19.50 15.68 -19.52
CA LYS A 300 -18.56 15.75 -20.66
C LYS A 300 -17.95 14.40 -20.98
N ILE A 301 -17.67 13.59 -19.96
CA ILE A 301 -17.21 12.20 -20.14
C ILE A 301 -18.30 11.37 -20.82
N GLN A 302 -19.56 11.46 -20.38
CA GLN A 302 -20.69 10.78 -21.00
C GLN A 302 -20.87 11.18 -22.46
N GLN A 303 -20.79 12.46 -22.78
CA GLN A 303 -20.89 12.93 -24.16
C GLN A 303 -19.81 12.30 -25.04
N ARG A 304 -18.53 12.31 -24.61
CA ARG A 304 -17.44 11.66 -25.37
C ARG A 304 -17.67 10.15 -25.56
N LEU A 305 -18.19 9.47 -24.55
CA LEU A 305 -18.49 8.05 -24.67
C LEU A 305 -19.62 7.78 -25.68
N TYR A 306 -20.65 8.61 -25.73
CA TYR A 306 -21.70 8.51 -26.76
C TYR A 306 -21.18 8.80 -28.17
N GLU A 307 -20.34 9.82 -28.34
CA GLU A 307 -19.68 10.14 -29.60
C GLU A 307 -18.81 8.97 -30.08
N GLN A 308 -18.01 8.39 -29.18
CA GLN A 308 -17.18 7.20 -29.47
C GLN A 308 -18.03 6.00 -29.85
N LEU A 309 -19.13 5.73 -29.11
CA LEU A 309 -20.03 4.63 -29.42
C LEU A 309 -20.67 4.77 -30.81
N ALA A 310 -21.08 6.00 -31.19
CA ALA A 310 -21.62 6.27 -32.51
C ALA A 310 -20.60 6.03 -33.62
N ASP A 311 -19.35 6.48 -33.43
CA ASP A 311 -18.24 6.25 -34.35
C ASP A 311 -17.93 4.76 -34.52
N ASP A 312 -17.84 4.03 -33.41
CA ASP A 312 -17.54 2.59 -33.42
C ASP A 312 -18.66 1.79 -34.09
N THR A 313 -19.91 2.16 -33.84
CA THR A 313 -21.08 1.54 -34.51
C THR A 313 -21.03 1.77 -36.04
N THR A 314 -20.65 2.98 -36.47
CA THR A 314 -20.52 3.29 -37.88
C THR A 314 -19.37 2.53 -38.57
N ARG A 315 -18.29 2.22 -37.84
CA ARG A 315 -17.14 1.43 -38.37
C ARG A 315 -17.42 -0.07 -38.48
N ILE A 316 -18.38 -0.58 -37.72
CA ILE A 316 -18.78 -1.99 -37.72
C ILE A 316 -19.78 -2.30 -38.84
N GLN A 317 -20.52 -1.30 -39.31
CA GLN A 317 -21.44 -1.39 -40.45
C GLN A 317 -20.67 -1.27 -41.79
#